data_bc4826d4ab2638eb9b7d9190a09f3471
#
_entry.id   bc4826d4ab2638eb9b7d9190a09f3471
#
_cell.length_a   1.000
_cell.length_b   1.000
_cell.length_c   1.000
_cell.angle_alpha   90.00
_cell.angle_beta   90.00
_cell.angle_gamma   90.00
#
_symmetry.space_group_name_H-M   'P 1'
#
loop_
_entity.id
_entity.type
_entity.pdbx_description
1 polymer ?
#
loop_
_entity_poly.entity_id
_entity_poly.type
_entity_poly.pdbx_seq_one_letter_code
_entity_poly.pdbx_strand_id
1 'polypeptide(L)'
;MASKLYNQKTVAKNKASVGDANQGSFTYKGFNSGASSKNYKLYDIDLVKQDLINHFYIRKGEKLENPEFGTIIWDLLFEQFTDDVKQLIAKDVEDIINYDPRIAINEVQIDTTDQGIRIQVDLVYVPFNVNERMTLEFDKNNSVIN
;
A
#
# COMPACT_ATOMS: atom_id res chain seq x y z
N MET A 1 -14.93 8.05 -1.18
CA MET A 1 -14.66 7.32 -2.40
C MET A 1 -13.32 7.72 -2.99
N ALA A 2 -12.26 7.50 -2.24
CA ALA A 2 -10.88 7.77 -2.67
C ALA A 2 -10.47 6.99 -3.93
N SER A 3 -11.08 5.81 -4.19
CA SER A 3 -10.82 5.02 -5.39
C SER A 3 -11.10 5.76 -6.70
N LYS A 4 -11.95 6.79 -6.69
CA LYS A 4 -12.24 7.61 -7.88
C LYS A 4 -11.16 8.63 -8.20
N LEU A 5 -10.35 9.04 -7.23
CA LEU A 5 -9.26 10.01 -7.45
C LEU A 5 -8.09 9.39 -8.21
N TYR A 6 -7.86 8.08 -8.02
CA TYR A 6 -6.77 7.35 -8.65
C TYR A 6 -7.22 6.56 -9.88
N ASN A 7 -8.53 6.44 -10.11
CA ASN A 7 -9.09 5.71 -11.23
C ASN A 7 -9.20 6.59 -12.49
N GLN A 8 -8.28 7.49 -12.67
CA GLN A 8 -8.16 8.14 -13.96
C GLN A 8 -7.51 7.16 -14.93
N LYS A 9 -8.33 6.56 -15.75
CA LYS A 9 -7.89 5.84 -16.95
C LYS A 9 -7.13 6.81 -17.85
N THR A 10 -5.92 7.11 -17.53
CA THR A 10 -4.98 7.60 -18.51
C THR A 10 -4.48 6.38 -19.27
N VAL A 11 -5.26 5.93 -20.20
CA VAL A 11 -4.75 5.08 -21.28
C VAL A 11 -3.81 5.98 -22.09
N ALA A 12 -2.65 6.24 -21.56
CA ALA A 12 -1.57 6.78 -22.33
C ALA A 12 -1.10 5.64 -23.24
N LYS A 13 -1.74 5.47 -24.36
CA LYS A 13 -1.13 4.83 -25.51
C LYS A 13 -0.01 5.75 -25.97
N ASN A 14 1.07 5.79 -25.21
CA ASN A 14 2.31 6.33 -25.73
C ASN A 14 2.77 5.35 -26.80
N LYS A 15 2.57 5.73 -28.05
CA LYS A 15 3.33 5.14 -29.13
C LYS A 15 4.80 5.30 -28.74
N ALA A 16 5.45 4.19 -28.48
CA ALA A 16 6.87 4.14 -28.21
C ALA A 16 7.58 4.90 -29.33
N SER A 17 8.32 5.92 -28.97
CA SER A 17 9.34 6.47 -29.86
C SER A 17 10.35 5.35 -30.13
N VAL A 18 10.72 5.22 -31.37
CA VAL A 18 11.67 4.22 -31.86
C VAL A 18 12.94 4.30 -31.02
N GLY A 19 13.13 3.37 -30.08
CA GLY A 19 14.28 3.33 -29.19
C GLY A 19 14.09 2.56 -27.89
N ASP A 20 12.89 2.51 -27.33
CA ASP A 20 12.62 1.79 -26.09
C ASP A 20 11.68 0.60 -26.30
N ALA A 21 12.28 -0.53 -26.67
CA ALA A 21 11.58 -1.78 -26.94
C ALA A 21 10.99 -2.45 -25.69
N ASN A 22 10.95 -1.76 -24.54
CA ASN A 22 10.52 -2.33 -23.26
C ASN A 22 9.58 -1.43 -22.42
N GLN A 23 9.01 -0.38 -22.99
CA GLN A 23 7.95 0.35 -22.27
C GLN A 23 6.62 -0.36 -22.49
N GLY A 24 6.28 -1.23 -21.55
CA GLY A 24 4.93 -1.79 -21.42
C GLY A 24 3.89 -0.68 -21.32
N SER A 25 2.68 -0.97 -21.81
CA SER A 25 1.55 -0.07 -21.66
C SER A 25 1.21 0.07 -20.18
N PHE A 26 1.44 1.25 -19.57
CA PHE A 26 1.03 1.54 -18.21
C PHE A 26 -0.48 1.80 -18.14
N THR A 27 -1.13 1.23 -17.11
CA THR A 27 -2.57 1.40 -16.89
C THR A 27 -2.84 2.56 -15.94
N TYR A 28 -2.01 2.70 -14.92
CA TYR A 28 -2.13 3.74 -13.90
C TYR A 28 -0.84 4.54 -13.78
N LYS A 29 -0.99 5.83 -13.52
CA LYS A 29 0.12 6.76 -13.35
C LYS A 29 -0.16 7.73 -12.21
N GLY A 30 0.80 7.94 -11.35
CA GLY A 30 0.73 8.88 -10.23
C GLY A 30 2.06 9.55 -9.93
N PHE A 31 2.10 10.23 -8.80
CA PHE A 31 3.27 10.94 -8.34
C PHE A 31 3.78 10.34 -7.03
N ASN A 32 5.09 10.31 -6.86
CA ASN A 32 5.73 9.94 -5.61
C ASN A 32 5.75 11.14 -4.66
N SER A 33 4.97 11.08 -3.57
CA SER A 33 4.90 12.15 -2.57
C SER A 33 6.09 12.17 -1.60
N GLY A 34 6.83 11.07 -1.50
CA GLY A 34 7.97 10.91 -0.58
C GLY A 34 9.34 11.10 -1.22
N ALA A 35 9.38 11.54 -2.49
CA ALA A 35 10.61 11.48 -3.24
C ALA A 35 11.59 12.61 -2.92
N SER A 36 12.68 12.25 -2.28
CA SER A 36 13.99 12.86 -2.54
C SER A 36 14.63 12.33 -3.85
N SER A 37 13.96 11.42 -4.55
CA SER A 37 14.46 10.78 -5.76
C SER A 37 14.05 11.53 -7.03
N LYS A 38 14.88 11.43 -8.05
CA LYS A 38 14.65 12.09 -9.36
C LYS A 38 13.43 11.57 -10.13
N ASN A 39 12.79 10.48 -9.67
CA ASN A 39 11.64 9.87 -10.29
C ASN A 39 10.34 10.30 -9.57
N TYR A 40 9.75 11.39 -10.05
CA TYR A 40 8.47 11.89 -9.54
C TYR A 40 7.26 11.08 -9.99
N LYS A 41 7.42 10.19 -10.96
CA LYS A 41 6.32 9.45 -11.56
C LYS A 41 6.37 8.00 -11.13
N LEU A 42 5.24 7.50 -10.68
CA LEU A 42 5.00 6.10 -10.35
C LEU A 42 3.99 5.51 -11.31
N TYR A 43 4.15 4.24 -11.61
CA TYR A 43 3.31 3.51 -12.54
C TYR A 43 2.84 2.20 -11.92
N ASP A 44 1.61 1.84 -12.22
CA ASP A 44 1.01 0.54 -11.93
C ASP A 44 1.29 0.04 -10.51
N ILE A 45 2.04 -1.04 -10.34
CA ILE A 45 2.28 -1.65 -9.03
C ILE A 45 3.07 -0.74 -8.08
N ASP A 46 4.01 0.05 -8.58
CA ASP A 46 4.78 0.97 -7.74
C ASP A 46 3.90 2.09 -7.18
N LEU A 47 2.94 2.55 -7.99
CA LEU A 47 1.93 3.51 -7.54
C LEU A 47 1.04 2.90 -6.45
N VAL A 48 0.57 1.68 -6.67
CA VAL A 48 -0.29 0.98 -5.70
C VAL A 48 0.44 0.75 -4.37
N LYS A 49 1.71 0.35 -4.41
CA LYS A 49 2.54 0.21 -3.20
C LYS A 49 2.64 1.54 -2.45
N GLN A 50 2.87 2.63 -3.16
CA GLN A 50 2.96 3.94 -2.53
C GLN A 50 1.62 4.38 -1.93
N ASP A 51 0.51 4.11 -2.60
CA ASP A 51 -0.83 4.38 -2.09
C ASP A 51 -1.13 3.57 -0.82
N LEU A 52 -0.72 2.30 -0.78
CA LEU A 52 -0.83 1.47 0.42
C LEU A 52 0.01 2.01 1.58
N ILE A 53 1.27 2.37 1.33
CA ILE A 53 2.14 2.97 2.36
C ILE A 53 1.48 4.22 2.91
N ASN A 54 0.99 5.10 2.06
CA ASN A 54 0.30 6.31 2.47
C ASN A 54 -0.96 6.02 3.29
N HIS A 55 -1.71 4.97 2.95
CA HIS A 55 -2.88 4.55 3.72
C HIS A 55 -2.49 4.07 5.11
N PHE A 56 -1.41 3.26 5.23
CA PHE A 56 -0.91 2.78 6.50
C PHE A 56 -0.29 3.87 7.39
N TYR A 57 0.11 5.01 6.85
CA TYR A 57 0.53 6.15 7.65
C TYR A 57 -0.62 6.86 8.37
N ILE A 58 -1.84 6.72 7.90
CA ILE A 58 -3.00 7.39 8.45
C ILE A 58 -3.62 6.51 9.54
N ARG A 59 -3.83 7.08 10.73
CA ARG A 59 -4.56 6.42 11.82
C ARG A 59 -6.07 6.52 11.59
N LYS A 60 -6.81 5.50 12.01
CA LYS A 60 -8.28 5.63 12.05
C LYS A 60 -8.68 6.81 12.92
N GLY A 61 -9.63 7.60 12.43
CA GLY A 61 -10.09 8.83 13.08
C GLY A 61 -9.36 10.12 12.69
N GLU A 62 -8.19 10.04 12.03
CA GLU A 62 -7.46 11.24 11.60
C GLU A 62 -8.13 11.96 10.42
N LYS A 63 -8.74 11.22 9.53
CA LYS A 63 -9.39 11.78 8.35
C LYS A 63 -10.83 12.16 8.68
N LEU A 64 -11.08 13.44 8.85
CA LEU A 64 -12.38 13.97 9.28
C LEU A 64 -13.53 13.58 8.36
N GLU A 65 -13.32 13.56 7.04
CA GLU A 65 -14.34 13.19 6.05
C GLU A 65 -14.65 11.69 6.02
N ASN A 66 -13.71 10.86 6.44
CA ASN A 66 -13.85 9.42 6.49
C ASN A 66 -13.05 8.86 7.68
N PRO A 67 -13.61 8.85 8.90
CA PRO A 67 -12.92 8.39 10.10
C PRO A 67 -12.53 6.91 10.08
N GLU A 68 -13.22 6.10 9.27
CA GLU A 68 -12.89 4.68 9.10
C GLU A 68 -11.68 4.42 8.20
N PHE A 69 -11.24 5.45 7.48
CA PHE A 69 -10.03 5.38 6.66
C PHE A 69 -8.78 5.42 7.53
N GLY A 70 -7.84 4.54 7.29
CA GLY A 70 -6.61 4.44 8.03
C GLY A 70 -6.48 3.11 8.76
N THR A 71 -5.43 2.97 9.57
CA THR A 71 -5.07 1.75 10.28
C THR A 71 -5.18 1.89 11.80
N ILE A 72 -5.47 0.80 12.48
CA ILE A 72 -5.41 0.68 13.95
C ILE A 72 -4.04 0.21 14.45
N ILE A 73 -3.13 -0.15 13.55
CA ILE A 73 -1.83 -0.75 13.90
C ILE A 73 -1.03 0.15 14.83
N TRP A 74 -1.09 1.48 14.60
CA TRP A 74 -0.38 2.46 15.44
C TRP A 74 -0.80 2.44 16.91
N ASP A 75 -2.07 2.16 17.17
CA ASP A 75 -2.58 2.07 18.54
C ASP A 75 -2.18 0.73 19.16
N LEU A 76 -2.11 -0.33 18.37
CA LEU A 76 -1.76 -1.68 18.80
C LEU A 76 -0.24 -1.89 19.02
N LEU A 77 0.61 -1.00 18.54
CA LEU A 77 2.07 -1.08 18.75
C LEU A 77 2.48 -1.07 20.21
N PHE A 78 1.67 -0.49 21.08
CA PHE A 78 1.93 -0.37 22.51
C PHE A 78 1.19 -1.40 23.36
N GLU A 79 0.33 -2.21 22.70
CA GLU A 79 -0.39 -3.30 23.36
C GLU A 79 0.47 -4.56 23.48
N GLN A 80 0.09 -5.45 24.37
CA GLN A 80 0.71 -6.75 24.46
C GLN A 80 0.35 -7.59 23.22
N PHE A 81 1.37 -8.11 22.54
CA PHE A 81 1.20 -8.87 21.31
C PHE A 81 0.67 -10.28 21.58
N THR A 82 -0.66 -10.42 21.57
CA THR A 82 -1.38 -11.66 21.73
C THR A 82 -1.91 -12.16 20.38
N ASP A 83 -2.40 -13.40 20.35
CA ASP A 83 -3.03 -13.95 19.13
C ASP A 83 -4.27 -13.16 18.72
N ASP A 84 -5.01 -12.60 19.68
CA ASP A 84 -6.15 -11.73 19.40
C ASP A 84 -5.72 -10.42 18.70
N VAL A 85 -4.62 -9.82 19.16
CA VAL A 85 -4.04 -8.62 18.53
C VAL A 85 -3.54 -8.93 17.13
N LYS A 86 -2.92 -10.10 16.90
CA LYS A 86 -2.53 -10.53 15.55
C LYS A 86 -3.73 -10.62 14.61
N GLN A 87 -4.83 -11.22 15.08
CA GLN A 87 -6.05 -11.34 14.27
C GLN A 87 -6.65 -9.98 13.95
N LEU A 88 -6.65 -9.04 14.90
CA LEU A 88 -7.11 -7.68 14.67
C LEU A 88 -6.26 -6.96 13.61
N ILE A 89 -4.95 -7.10 13.68
CA ILE A 89 -4.02 -6.53 12.70
C ILE A 89 -4.23 -7.18 11.32
N ALA A 90 -4.34 -8.51 11.26
CA ALA A 90 -4.58 -9.21 10.00
C ALA A 90 -5.86 -8.72 9.31
N LYS A 91 -6.94 -8.61 10.09
CA LYS A 91 -8.22 -8.10 9.58
C LYS A 91 -8.10 -6.64 9.10
N ASP A 92 -7.43 -5.78 9.85
CA ASP A 92 -7.22 -4.38 9.47
C ASP A 92 -6.42 -4.25 8.17
N VAL A 93 -5.38 -5.06 8.01
CA VAL A 93 -4.58 -5.13 6.78
C VAL A 93 -5.43 -5.61 5.59
N GLU A 94 -6.24 -6.65 5.79
CA GLU A 94 -7.16 -7.15 4.76
C GLU A 94 -8.17 -6.08 4.35
N ASP A 95 -8.77 -5.37 5.30
CA ASP A 95 -9.73 -4.30 5.03
C ASP A 95 -9.10 -3.15 4.24
N ILE A 96 -7.86 -2.77 4.57
CA ILE A 96 -7.11 -1.73 3.87
C ILE A 96 -6.79 -2.15 2.44
N ILE A 97 -6.32 -3.38 2.24
CA ILE A 97 -5.98 -3.88 0.90
C ILE A 97 -7.23 -4.05 0.04
N ASN A 98 -8.31 -4.59 0.60
CA ASN A 98 -9.58 -4.75 -0.10
C ASN A 98 -10.26 -3.42 -0.45
N TYR A 99 -9.85 -2.34 0.18
CA TYR A 99 -10.31 -1.00 -0.18
C TYR A 99 -9.85 -0.57 -1.58
N ASP A 100 -8.71 -1.07 -2.05
CA ASP A 100 -8.18 -0.78 -3.38
C ASP A 100 -8.52 -1.92 -4.37
N PRO A 101 -9.39 -1.67 -5.36
CA PRO A 101 -9.82 -2.70 -6.31
C PRO A 101 -8.73 -3.16 -7.28
N ARG A 102 -7.58 -2.49 -7.31
CA ARG A 102 -6.45 -2.84 -8.21
C ARG A 102 -5.62 -4.01 -7.71
N ILE A 103 -5.76 -4.35 -6.43
CA ILE A 103 -4.99 -5.38 -5.76
C ILE A 103 -5.89 -6.40 -5.09
N ALA A 104 -5.36 -7.60 -4.94
CA ALA A 104 -5.94 -8.65 -4.14
C ALA A 104 -4.88 -9.20 -3.19
N ILE A 105 -5.31 -9.70 -2.05
CA ILE A 105 -4.45 -10.29 -1.04
C ILE A 105 -4.39 -11.81 -1.24
N ASN A 106 -3.17 -12.36 -1.16
CA ASN A 106 -2.98 -13.81 -1.11
C ASN A 106 -2.70 -14.29 0.31
N GLU A 107 -1.73 -13.67 0.98
CA GLU A 107 -1.29 -14.07 2.31
C GLU A 107 -0.83 -12.86 3.11
N VAL A 108 -1.09 -12.90 4.42
CA VAL A 108 -0.58 -11.95 5.40
C VAL A 108 0.17 -12.70 6.48
N GLN A 109 1.41 -12.31 6.74
CA GLN A 109 2.21 -12.80 7.85
C GLN A 109 2.55 -11.64 8.77
N ILE A 110 2.37 -11.84 10.08
CA ILE A 110 2.57 -10.79 11.08
C ILE A 110 3.53 -11.31 12.13
N ASP A 111 4.65 -10.61 12.26
CA ASP A 111 5.69 -10.90 13.22
C ASP A 111 5.97 -9.69 14.11
N THR A 112 6.44 -9.95 15.33
CA THR A 112 6.96 -8.90 16.20
C THR A 112 8.45 -8.74 16.01
N THR A 113 8.90 -7.49 16.07
CA THR A 113 10.31 -7.13 16.20
C THR A 113 10.55 -6.46 17.55
N ASP A 114 11.81 -6.29 17.94
CA ASP A 114 12.17 -5.65 19.20
C ASP A 114 11.62 -4.21 19.31
N GLN A 115 11.38 -3.55 18.19
CA GLN A 115 10.97 -2.15 18.11
C GLN A 115 9.54 -1.96 17.59
N GLY A 116 8.86 -3.02 17.16
CA GLY A 116 7.54 -2.86 16.58
C GLY A 116 6.94 -4.12 15.99
N ILE A 117 6.20 -3.94 14.91
CA ILE A 117 5.49 -4.99 14.18
C ILE A 117 5.96 -5.02 12.73
N ARG A 118 6.29 -6.21 12.25
CA ARG A 118 6.58 -6.47 10.84
C ARG A 118 5.40 -7.20 10.20
N ILE A 119 4.95 -6.69 9.08
CA ILE A 119 3.86 -7.27 8.31
C ILE A 119 4.39 -7.59 6.92
N GLN A 120 4.29 -8.84 6.50
CA GLN A 120 4.59 -9.28 5.15
C GLN A 120 3.27 -9.59 4.45
N VAL A 121 3.06 -8.99 3.31
CA VAL A 121 1.85 -9.17 2.51
C VAL A 121 2.21 -9.62 1.12
N ASP A 122 1.65 -10.73 0.69
CA ASP A 122 1.70 -11.18 -0.69
C ASP A 122 0.47 -10.67 -1.43
N LEU A 123 0.69 -9.82 -2.42
CA LEU A 123 -0.32 -9.12 -3.20
C LEU A 123 -0.35 -9.63 -4.64
N VAL A 124 -1.51 -9.57 -5.24
CA VAL A 124 -1.68 -9.71 -6.68
C VAL A 124 -2.14 -8.38 -7.26
N TYR A 125 -1.37 -7.85 -8.19
CA TYR A 125 -1.80 -6.70 -8.98
C TYR A 125 -2.73 -7.20 -10.10
N VAL A 126 -4.01 -6.96 -9.90
CA VAL A 126 -5.09 -7.57 -10.71
C VAL A 126 -5.00 -7.26 -12.20
N PRO A 127 -4.69 -6.02 -12.65
CA PRO A 127 -4.67 -5.69 -14.08
C PRO A 127 -3.72 -6.53 -14.92
N PHE A 128 -2.60 -6.96 -14.35
CA PHE A 128 -1.58 -7.75 -15.05
C PHE A 128 -1.34 -9.12 -14.42
N ASN A 129 -2.08 -9.46 -13.36
CA ASN A 129 -1.92 -10.71 -12.60
C ASN A 129 -0.46 -10.94 -12.14
N VAL A 130 0.16 -9.89 -11.63
CA VAL A 130 1.53 -9.91 -11.14
C VAL A 130 1.51 -10.09 -9.63
N ASN A 131 2.22 -11.13 -9.16
CA ASN A 131 2.43 -11.35 -7.72
C ASN A 131 3.56 -10.45 -7.23
N GLU A 132 3.33 -9.79 -6.11
CA GLU A 132 4.29 -8.92 -5.47
C GLU A 132 4.28 -9.11 -3.96
N ARG A 133 5.46 -9.17 -3.35
CA ARG A 133 5.61 -9.20 -1.90
C ARG A 133 5.97 -7.82 -1.39
N MET A 134 5.26 -7.37 -0.36
CA MET A 134 5.51 -6.13 0.33
C MET A 134 5.76 -6.41 1.80
N THR A 135 6.82 -5.82 2.34
CA THR A 135 7.13 -5.90 3.77
C THR A 135 6.97 -4.50 4.38
N LEU A 136 6.18 -4.39 5.42
CA LEU A 136 5.96 -3.16 6.15
C LEU A 136 6.48 -3.35 7.58
N GLU A 137 7.29 -2.45 8.05
CA GLU A 137 7.74 -2.40 9.43
C GLU A 137 7.19 -1.15 10.10
N PHE A 138 6.41 -1.36 11.15
CA PHE A 138 5.87 -0.30 11.98
C PHE A 138 6.72 -0.18 13.24
N ASP A 139 7.44 0.93 13.35
CA ASP A 139 8.26 1.23 14.51
C ASP A 139 7.49 2.11 15.51
N LYS A 140 7.76 1.93 16.80
CA LYS A 140 7.25 2.76 17.88
C LYS A 140 7.62 4.25 17.76
N ASN A 141 8.60 4.58 16.92
CA ASN A 141 8.98 5.96 16.60
C ASN A 141 8.13 6.60 15.47
N ASN A 142 6.98 6.00 15.14
CA ASN A 142 6.06 6.47 14.09
C ASN A 142 6.64 6.44 12.67
N SER A 143 7.48 5.46 12.35
CA SER A 143 7.96 5.22 10.99
C SER A 143 7.39 3.94 10.41
N VAL A 144 7.02 4.00 9.12
CA VAL A 144 6.75 2.83 8.29
C VAL A 144 7.93 2.68 7.35
N ILE A 145 8.63 1.55 7.45
CA ILE A 145 9.75 1.23 6.59
C ILE A 145 9.29 0.14 5.62
N ASN A 146 9.60 0.33 4.36
CA ASN A 146 9.31 -0.64 3.31
C ASN A 146 10.61 -1.22 2.78
#